data_097766253c86fcaed332c7dcb2f0b850
#
_entry.id   097766253c86fcaed332c7dcb2f0b850
#
_cell.length_a   1.000
_cell.length_b   1.000
_cell.length_c   1.000
_cell.angle_alpha   90.00
_cell.angle_beta   90.00
_cell.angle_gamma   90.00
#
_symmetry.space_group_name_H-M   'P 1'
#
loop_
_entity.id
_entity.type
_entity.pdbx_description
1 polymer ?
#
loop_
_entity_poly.entity_id
_entity_poly.type
_entity_poly.pdbx_seq_one_letter_code
_entity_poly.pdbx_strand_id
1 'polypeptide(L)'
;MASRPTSTEPTLVQTWRAARPPVAGVHLDSAACSRQSLAAIEAAAAHARHEAEVGGYVAAEAAAPVLDAGRAAVGALTGFALTDVNFTTGSNHALDILLGDWRGERTLACLPGEYGPNLLIMARHGFDVRALPVDGSGRLDVGAVAAALAADPPALVHLTTLGSHKGIVQPAAALGAVCRAAGLPLVVDAAQAFAHVDCADVGADAMYSSSRKWTAGPRGLGWLAARPGLLSEGVLARMAHAEVNVAAQVGLSIALGEHVEAGPAHVRARLAEVGATTRVALSDVAGWQVVEPIEEPSAITTLIPPDGVDPQAVRARLIAEHRIVTTYAGVERAPKEMTGPALRVSPHVDVTTDDLEVFAAALTALS
;
A
#
# COMPACT_ATOMS: atom_id res chain seq x y z
N MET A 1 41.98 0.96 -32.91
CA MET A 1 41.09 1.50 -31.87
C MET A 1 40.00 0.44 -31.59
N ALA A 2 40.16 -0.30 -30.53
CA ALA A 2 39.17 -1.29 -30.12
C ALA A 2 38.09 -0.56 -29.30
N SER A 3 36.83 -0.58 -29.78
CA SER A 3 35.66 -0.09 -29.08
C SER A 3 35.43 -0.95 -27.82
N ARG A 4 35.54 -0.34 -26.64
CA ARG A 4 35.10 -0.94 -25.37
C ARG A 4 33.60 -1.26 -25.50
N PRO A 5 33.18 -2.47 -25.09
CA PRO A 5 31.74 -2.73 -24.95
C PRO A 5 31.20 -1.83 -23.83
N THR A 6 30.27 -0.97 -24.15
CA THR A 6 29.42 -0.28 -23.17
C THR A 6 28.54 -1.32 -22.53
N SER A 7 28.92 -1.83 -21.36
CA SER A 7 27.97 -2.58 -20.52
C SER A 7 26.98 -1.54 -20.00
N THR A 8 25.84 -1.41 -20.67
CA THR A 8 24.70 -0.69 -20.12
C THR A 8 24.19 -1.48 -18.92
N GLU A 9 24.25 -0.88 -17.72
CA GLU A 9 23.60 -1.46 -16.55
C GLU A 9 22.12 -1.71 -16.86
N PRO A 10 21.55 -2.83 -16.38
CA PRO A 10 20.15 -3.15 -16.64
C PRO A 10 19.26 -2.07 -16.00
N THR A 11 18.19 -1.69 -16.70
CA THR A 11 17.21 -0.72 -16.18
C THR A 11 16.44 -1.31 -14.99
N LEU A 12 15.83 -0.45 -14.14
CA LEU A 12 14.96 -0.88 -13.04
C LEU A 12 13.88 -1.87 -13.52
N VAL A 13 13.27 -1.61 -14.69
CA VAL A 13 12.26 -2.48 -15.31
C VAL A 13 12.81 -3.88 -15.59
N GLN A 14 14.00 -3.95 -16.19
CA GLN A 14 14.65 -5.22 -16.54
C GLN A 14 15.06 -6.00 -15.29
N THR A 15 15.66 -5.33 -14.31
CA THR A 15 16.06 -5.91 -13.02
C THR A 15 14.84 -6.44 -12.26
N TRP A 16 13.77 -5.64 -12.17
CA TRP A 16 12.55 -6.02 -11.47
C TRP A 16 11.88 -7.24 -12.11
N ARG A 17 11.80 -7.26 -13.46
CA ARG A 17 11.21 -8.37 -14.22
C ARG A 17 12.04 -9.66 -14.10
N ALA A 18 13.35 -9.57 -14.20
CA ALA A 18 14.26 -10.71 -14.10
C ALA A 18 14.27 -11.36 -12.71
N ALA A 19 14.04 -10.57 -11.65
CA ALA A 19 13.98 -11.05 -10.28
C ALA A 19 12.70 -11.82 -9.93
N ARG A 20 11.71 -11.93 -10.85
CA ARG A 20 10.39 -12.50 -10.59
C ARG A 20 10.05 -13.64 -11.56
N PRO A 21 9.21 -14.61 -11.14
CA PRO A 21 8.68 -15.60 -12.08
C PRO A 21 8.00 -14.92 -13.27
N PRO A 22 8.07 -15.49 -14.48
CA PRO A 22 7.34 -14.96 -15.62
C PRO A 22 5.85 -14.79 -15.32
N VAL A 23 5.25 -13.68 -15.75
CA VAL A 23 3.81 -13.49 -15.66
C VAL A 23 3.10 -14.27 -16.75
N ALA A 24 1.96 -14.91 -16.43
CA ALA A 24 1.20 -15.71 -17.39
C ALA A 24 0.37 -14.85 -18.38
N GLY A 25 0.40 -13.54 -18.25
CA GLY A 25 -0.32 -12.55 -19.06
C GLY A 25 0.08 -11.15 -18.62
N VAL A 26 -0.88 -10.25 -18.42
CA VAL A 26 -0.63 -8.88 -17.94
C VAL A 26 -1.10 -8.73 -16.50
N HIS A 27 -0.21 -8.30 -15.60
CA HIS A 27 -0.52 -8.10 -14.18
C HIS A 27 -0.66 -6.61 -13.84
N LEU A 28 -1.90 -6.16 -13.65
CA LEU A 28 -2.28 -4.78 -13.35
C LEU A 28 -3.00 -4.67 -12.00
N ASP A 29 -2.59 -5.47 -10.99
CA ASP A 29 -3.28 -5.54 -9.69
C ASP A 29 -2.36 -5.43 -8.48
N SER A 30 -1.30 -4.63 -8.58
CA SER A 30 -0.32 -4.44 -7.50
C SER A 30 -0.90 -3.80 -6.25
N ALA A 31 -1.93 -2.96 -6.39
CA ALA A 31 -2.68 -2.40 -5.27
C ALA A 31 -3.48 -3.44 -4.47
N ALA A 32 -3.69 -4.65 -5.00
CA ALA A 32 -4.23 -5.79 -4.26
C ALA A 32 -3.12 -6.76 -3.85
N CYS A 33 -2.33 -7.25 -4.81
CA CYS A 33 -1.25 -8.19 -4.53
C CYS A 33 -0.20 -8.13 -5.65
N SER A 34 0.96 -7.58 -5.37
CA SER A 34 2.11 -7.59 -6.28
C SER A 34 2.76 -8.96 -6.39
N ARG A 35 3.63 -9.10 -7.39
CA ARG A 35 4.38 -10.31 -7.66
C ARG A 35 5.64 -10.34 -6.80
N GLN A 36 5.76 -11.36 -5.95
CA GLN A 36 6.94 -11.57 -5.11
C GLN A 36 8.16 -11.89 -5.98
N SER A 37 9.36 -11.51 -5.51
CA SER A 37 10.60 -11.92 -6.11
C SER A 37 10.92 -13.40 -5.81
N LEU A 38 11.72 -14.00 -6.68
CA LEU A 38 12.26 -15.35 -6.44
C LEU A 38 13.08 -15.40 -5.14
N ALA A 39 13.85 -14.34 -4.85
CA ALA A 39 14.64 -14.26 -3.62
C ALA A 39 13.76 -14.27 -2.36
N ALA A 40 12.67 -13.49 -2.35
CA ALA A 40 11.73 -13.48 -1.22
C ALA A 40 11.02 -14.83 -1.04
N ILE A 41 10.61 -15.48 -2.14
CA ILE A 41 9.98 -16.79 -2.13
C ILE A 41 10.95 -17.86 -1.59
N GLU A 42 12.18 -17.90 -2.12
CA GLU A 42 13.19 -18.91 -1.72
C GLU A 42 13.69 -18.70 -0.29
N ALA A 43 13.83 -17.45 0.17
CA ALA A 43 14.20 -17.16 1.55
C ALA A 43 13.14 -17.67 2.54
N ALA A 44 11.86 -17.43 2.25
CA ALA A 44 10.77 -17.97 3.08
C ALA A 44 10.75 -19.50 3.07
N ALA A 45 10.92 -20.13 1.90
CA ALA A 45 10.96 -21.57 1.78
C ALA A 45 12.20 -22.19 2.46
N ALA A 46 13.36 -21.53 2.38
CA ALA A 46 14.58 -21.96 3.07
C ALA A 46 14.42 -21.91 4.58
N HIS A 47 13.80 -20.84 5.11
CA HIS A 47 13.52 -20.76 6.54
C HIS A 47 12.57 -21.86 7.01
N ALA A 48 11.50 -22.15 6.26
CA ALA A 48 10.57 -23.22 6.61
C ALA A 48 11.24 -24.62 6.61
N ARG A 49 12.19 -24.87 5.69
CA ARG A 49 13.01 -26.10 5.71
C ARG A 49 13.93 -26.14 6.94
N HIS A 50 14.60 -25.02 7.23
CA HIS A 50 15.48 -24.93 8.41
C HIS A 50 14.71 -25.13 9.72
N GLU A 51 13.52 -24.58 9.84
CA GLU A 51 12.63 -24.82 10.99
C GLU A 51 12.30 -26.31 11.17
N ALA A 52 12.04 -27.04 10.09
CA ALA A 52 11.80 -28.50 10.12
C ALA A 52 13.04 -29.28 10.51
N GLU A 53 14.24 -28.78 10.22
CA GLU A 53 15.52 -29.46 10.54
C GLU A 53 15.96 -29.25 11.99
N VAL A 54 15.84 -28.00 12.51
CA VAL A 54 16.45 -27.64 13.82
C VAL A 54 15.42 -27.30 14.91
N GLY A 55 14.14 -27.19 14.53
CA GLY A 55 13.06 -26.78 15.42
C GLY A 55 12.79 -25.28 15.37
N GLY A 56 11.51 -24.90 15.59
CA GLY A 56 10.99 -23.57 15.33
C GLY A 56 11.70 -22.45 16.10
N TYR A 57 11.98 -22.64 17.38
CA TYR A 57 12.64 -21.61 18.20
C TYR A 57 14.09 -21.35 17.75
N VAL A 58 14.84 -22.40 17.44
CA VAL A 58 16.24 -22.28 16.97
C VAL A 58 16.29 -21.57 15.62
N ALA A 59 15.40 -21.95 14.71
CA ALA A 59 15.31 -21.28 13.41
C ALA A 59 14.87 -19.83 13.53
N ALA A 60 13.93 -19.51 14.43
CA ALA A 60 13.49 -18.13 14.69
C ALA A 60 14.61 -17.27 15.25
N GLU A 61 15.40 -17.77 16.20
CA GLU A 61 16.59 -17.09 16.73
C GLU A 61 17.60 -16.80 15.61
N ALA A 62 17.87 -17.78 14.74
CA ALA A 62 18.77 -17.62 13.60
C ALA A 62 18.27 -16.58 12.57
N ALA A 63 16.95 -16.38 12.46
CA ALA A 63 16.35 -15.39 11.56
C ALA A 63 16.39 -13.95 12.11
N ALA A 64 16.66 -13.73 13.39
CA ALA A 64 16.60 -12.41 14.03
C ALA A 64 17.34 -11.30 13.24
N PRO A 65 18.57 -11.49 12.71
CA PRO A 65 19.26 -10.45 11.95
C PRO A 65 18.53 -10.05 10.66
N VAL A 66 17.86 -11.00 9.99
CA VAL A 66 17.09 -10.75 8.76
C VAL A 66 15.81 -9.97 9.11
N LEU A 67 15.16 -10.33 10.20
CA LEU A 67 13.96 -9.62 10.68
C LEU A 67 14.29 -8.20 11.14
N ASP A 68 15.44 -8.00 11.79
CA ASP A 68 15.93 -6.68 12.17
C ASP A 68 16.25 -5.81 10.94
N ALA A 69 16.87 -6.39 9.92
CA ALA A 69 17.10 -5.68 8.65
C ALA A 69 15.77 -5.26 7.98
N GLY A 70 14.76 -6.12 8.02
CA GLY A 70 13.41 -5.78 7.52
C GLY A 70 12.77 -4.64 8.30
N ARG A 71 12.85 -4.62 9.65
CA ARG A 71 12.37 -3.51 10.48
C ARG A 71 13.14 -2.22 10.23
N ALA A 72 14.46 -2.32 10.06
CA ALA A 72 15.31 -1.18 9.71
C ALA A 72 14.94 -0.58 8.35
N ALA A 73 14.60 -1.42 7.37
CA ALA A 73 14.12 -0.96 6.06
C ALA A 73 12.78 -0.20 6.16
N VAL A 74 11.84 -0.67 6.98
CA VAL A 74 10.61 0.10 7.28
C VAL A 74 10.98 1.44 7.90
N GLY A 75 11.88 1.45 8.89
CA GLY A 75 12.35 2.69 9.53
C GLY A 75 12.97 3.67 8.53
N ALA A 76 13.83 3.19 7.64
CA ALA A 76 14.47 4.02 6.60
C ALA A 76 13.46 4.66 5.62
N LEU A 77 12.32 3.99 5.37
CA LEU A 77 11.29 4.46 4.46
C LEU A 77 10.23 5.36 5.14
N THR A 78 10.18 5.40 6.47
CA THR A 78 9.10 6.06 7.21
C THR A 78 9.58 7.05 8.28
N GLY A 79 10.86 6.99 8.65
CA GLY A 79 11.44 7.81 9.73
C GLY A 79 11.19 7.29 11.15
N PHE A 80 10.63 6.09 11.32
CA PHE A 80 10.51 5.44 12.64
C PHE A 80 11.81 4.75 13.03
N ALA A 81 12.08 4.64 14.34
CA ALA A 81 13.20 3.85 14.84
C ALA A 81 12.92 2.35 14.65
N LEU A 82 13.97 1.55 14.47
CA LEU A 82 13.87 0.09 14.36
C LEU A 82 13.07 -0.53 15.53
N THR A 83 13.27 -0.02 16.74
CA THR A 83 12.61 -0.49 17.96
C THR A 83 11.12 -0.20 18.01
N ASP A 84 10.67 0.76 17.22
CA ASP A 84 9.28 1.19 17.14
C ASP A 84 8.47 0.42 16.10
N VAL A 85 9.13 -0.46 15.33
CA VAL A 85 8.52 -1.24 14.23
C VAL A 85 8.36 -2.70 14.63
N ASN A 86 7.18 -3.27 14.38
CA ASN A 86 6.98 -4.71 14.47
C ASN A 86 6.09 -5.24 13.33
N PHE A 87 6.27 -6.53 12.98
CA PHE A 87 5.45 -7.18 11.96
C PHE A 87 4.09 -7.58 12.52
N THR A 88 3.08 -7.52 11.66
CA THR A 88 1.69 -7.90 11.93
C THR A 88 1.19 -8.88 10.89
N THR A 89 -0.01 -9.43 11.06
CA THR A 89 -0.64 -10.28 10.04
C THR A 89 -1.30 -9.47 8.90
N GLY A 90 -1.18 -8.16 8.92
CA GLY A 90 -1.67 -7.24 7.90
C GLY A 90 -2.08 -5.88 8.45
N SER A 91 -2.43 -4.94 7.58
CA SER A 91 -2.84 -3.58 7.95
C SER A 91 -4.06 -3.55 8.89
N ASN A 92 -5.06 -4.41 8.65
CA ASN A 92 -6.25 -4.48 9.51
C ASN A 92 -5.90 -4.93 10.93
N HIS A 93 -4.98 -5.91 11.08
CA HIS A 93 -4.51 -6.34 12.39
C HIS A 93 -3.72 -5.22 13.10
N ALA A 94 -2.90 -4.46 12.37
CA ALA A 94 -2.18 -3.33 12.91
C ALA A 94 -3.14 -2.25 13.46
N LEU A 95 -4.17 -1.88 12.69
CA LEU A 95 -5.20 -0.94 13.13
C LEU A 95 -5.99 -1.47 14.32
N ASP A 96 -6.33 -2.76 14.32
CA ASP A 96 -7.06 -3.40 15.42
C ASP A 96 -6.29 -3.36 16.74
N ILE A 97 -4.98 -3.65 16.70
CA ILE A 97 -4.08 -3.54 17.87
C ILE A 97 -4.03 -2.09 18.36
N LEU A 98 -3.84 -1.13 17.45
CA LEU A 98 -3.72 0.28 17.78
C LEU A 98 -4.97 0.82 18.45
N LEU A 99 -6.14 0.58 17.86
CA LEU A 99 -7.41 1.06 18.39
C LEU A 99 -7.86 0.28 19.63
N GLY A 100 -7.49 -1.00 19.73
CA GLY A 100 -7.73 -1.83 20.91
C GLY A 100 -6.97 -1.37 22.15
N ASP A 101 -5.74 -0.89 21.96
CA ASP A 101 -4.91 -0.35 23.04
C ASP A 101 -5.14 1.15 23.32
N TRP A 102 -5.96 1.83 22.52
CA TRP A 102 -6.24 3.25 22.66
C TRP A 102 -6.90 3.58 24.00
N ARG A 103 -6.31 4.53 24.76
CA ARG A 103 -6.76 4.89 26.11
C ARG A 103 -7.45 6.25 26.22
N GLY A 104 -7.43 7.04 25.13
CA GLY A 104 -8.11 8.33 25.07
C GLY A 104 -9.60 8.24 24.80
N GLU A 105 -10.24 9.37 24.63
CA GLU A 105 -11.60 9.44 24.12
C GLU A 105 -11.71 8.74 22.76
N ARG A 106 -12.88 8.20 22.46
CA ARG A 106 -13.08 7.43 21.21
C ARG A 106 -13.74 8.27 20.12
N THR A 107 -13.13 9.44 19.86
CA THR A 107 -13.46 10.30 18.75
C THR A 107 -12.33 10.31 17.72
N LEU A 108 -12.63 10.09 16.45
CA LEU A 108 -11.66 9.98 15.38
C LEU A 108 -12.12 10.76 14.15
N ALA A 109 -11.20 11.47 13.50
CA ALA A 109 -11.46 12.09 12.21
C ALA A 109 -10.67 11.38 11.10
N CYS A 110 -11.34 11.07 9.97
CA CYS A 110 -10.71 10.44 8.79
C CYS A 110 -11.32 10.99 7.49
N LEU A 111 -10.75 10.57 6.35
CA LEU A 111 -11.29 10.91 5.03
C LEU A 111 -12.71 10.34 4.82
N PRO A 112 -13.57 11.01 4.04
CA PRO A 112 -14.81 10.38 3.51
C PRO A 112 -14.49 9.11 2.72
N GLY A 113 -13.39 9.11 1.94
CA GLY A 113 -12.89 7.97 1.18
C GLY A 113 -12.14 6.91 1.99
N GLU A 114 -12.38 6.85 3.31
CA GLU A 114 -11.75 5.85 4.18
C GLU A 114 -12.11 4.42 3.79
N TYR A 115 -11.14 3.52 3.92
CA TYR A 115 -11.30 2.12 3.58
C TYR A 115 -12.38 1.45 4.44
N GLY A 116 -13.38 0.83 3.80
CA GLY A 116 -14.53 0.25 4.49
C GLY A 116 -14.18 -0.68 5.66
N PRO A 117 -13.25 -1.65 5.52
CA PRO A 117 -12.80 -2.46 6.63
C PRO A 117 -12.17 -1.68 7.79
N ASN A 118 -11.49 -0.55 7.54
CA ASN A 118 -11.00 0.32 8.61
C ASN A 118 -12.16 0.94 9.39
N LEU A 119 -13.20 1.40 8.70
CA LEU A 119 -14.42 1.93 9.34
C LEU A 119 -15.11 0.88 10.23
N LEU A 120 -15.13 -0.39 9.80
CA LEU A 120 -15.65 -1.50 10.61
C LEU A 120 -14.80 -1.74 11.88
N ILE A 121 -13.47 -1.64 11.77
CA ILE A 121 -12.57 -1.76 12.92
C ILE A 121 -12.78 -0.58 13.89
N MET A 122 -12.85 0.65 13.36
CA MET A 122 -13.13 1.86 14.16
C MET A 122 -14.45 1.72 14.93
N ALA A 123 -15.51 1.29 14.24
CA ALA A 123 -16.81 1.06 14.84
C ALA A 123 -16.80 -0.05 15.91
N ARG A 124 -16.08 -1.16 15.67
CA ARG A 124 -15.91 -2.26 16.63
C ARG A 124 -15.25 -1.80 17.93
N HIS A 125 -14.31 -0.86 17.83
CA HIS A 125 -13.65 -0.25 19.00
C HIS A 125 -14.42 0.95 19.57
N GLY A 126 -15.64 1.21 19.10
CA GLY A 126 -16.53 2.23 19.64
C GLY A 126 -16.15 3.67 19.32
N PHE A 127 -15.39 3.91 18.23
CA PHE A 127 -15.04 5.25 17.82
C PHE A 127 -16.20 5.97 17.12
N ASP A 128 -16.46 7.20 17.53
CA ASP A 128 -17.25 8.17 16.76
C ASP A 128 -16.38 8.74 15.64
N VAL A 129 -16.76 8.47 14.38
CA VAL A 129 -15.96 8.77 13.21
C VAL A 129 -16.50 9.98 12.46
N ARG A 130 -15.73 11.07 12.44
CA ARG A 130 -16.02 12.33 11.76
C ARG A 130 -15.27 12.40 10.41
N ALA A 131 -15.89 13.06 9.42
CA ALA A 131 -15.25 13.26 8.13
C ALA A 131 -14.37 14.51 8.15
N LEU A 132 -13.13 14.37 7.64
CA LEU A 132 -12.26 15.52 7.34
C LEU A 132 -12.72 16.21 6.05
N PRO A 133 -12.61 17.54 5.95
CA PRO A 133 -12.90 18.29 4.74
C PRO A 133 -12.00 17.86 3.57
N VAL A 134 -12.60 17.67 2.39
CA VAL A 134 -11.93 17.33 1.13
C VAL A 134 -12.45 18.23 0.01
N ASP A 135 -11.65 18.38 -1.05
CA ASP A 135 -12.06 19.02 -2.29
C ASP A 135 -12.90 18.09 -3.19
N GLY A 136 -13.29 18.57 -4.37
CA GLY A 136 -14.07 17.79 -5.33
C GLY A 136 -13.37 16.53 -5.88
N SER A 137 -12.05 16.42 -5.73
CA SER A 137 -11.29 15.23 -6.10
C SER A 137 -11.22 14.18 -4.98
N GLY A 138 -11.63 14.56 -3.75
CA GLY A 138 -11.46 13.73 -2.54
C GLY A 138 -10.10 13.93 -1.86
N ARG A 139 -9.34 14.96 -2.26
CA ARG A 139 -8.08 15.35 -1.61
C ARG A 139 -8.39 16.26 -0.42
N LEU A 140 -7.63 16.10 0.69
CA LEU A 140 -7.76 16.97 1.86
C LEU A 140 -7.61 18.44 1.50
N ASP A 141 -8.58 19.27 1.89
CA ASP A 141 -8.42 20.70 1.99
C ASP A 141 -7.73 21.02 3.32
N VAL A 142 -6.41 21.18 3.28
CA VAL A 142 -5.58 21.34 4.48
C VAL A 142 -6.00 22.57 5.31
N GLY A 143 -6.42 23.67 4.65
CA GLY A 143 -6.89 24.88 5.33
C GLY A 143 -8.20 24.65 6.07
N ALA A 144 -9.18 24.04 5.40
CA ALA A 144 -10.46 23.68 6.01
C ALA A 144 -10.29 22.61 7.11
N VAL A 145 -9.37 21.64 6.93
CA VAL A 145 -9.03 20.65 7.96
C VAL A 145 -8.44 21.32 9.19
N ALA A 146 -7.50 22.27 9.05
CA ALA A 146 -6.92 22.98 10.18
C ALA A 146 -8.00 23.74 10.97
N ALA A 147 -8.93 24.41 10.28
CA ALA A 147 -10.04 25.11 10.92
C ALA A 147 -11.00 24.15 11.63
N ALA A 148 -11.34 23.02 11.01
CA ALA A 148 -12.23 22.02 11.60
C ALA A 148 -11.63 21.37 12.86
N LEU A 149 -10.35 20.99 12.82
CA LEU A 149 -9.64 20.40 13.96
C LEU A 149 -9.46 21.39 15.12
N ALA A 150 -9.33 22.70 14.80
CA ALA A 150 -9.26 23.74 15.85
C ALA A 150 -10.62 24.00 16.51
N ALA A 151 -11.72 23.90 15.76
CA ALA A 151 -13.08 24.15 16.25
C ALA A 151 -13.62 22.98 17.11
N ASP A 152 -13.35 21.75 16.70
CA ASP A 152 -13.87 20.53 17.34
C ASP A 152 -12.80 19.40 17.22
N PRO A 153 -11.78 19.41 18.10
CA PRO A 153 -10.65 18.48 18.03
C PRO A 153 -11.10 17.06 18.35
N PRO A 154 -10.82 16.06 17.49
CA PRO A 154 -10.97 14.65 17.82
C PRO A 154 -9.84 14.20 18.74
N ALA A 155 -10.01 13.05 19.40
CA ALA A 155 -8.91 12.46 20.16
C ALA A 155 -7.81 11.86 19.26
N LEU A 156 -8.14 11.54 18.00
CA LEU A 156 -7.25 10.89 17.03
C LEU A 156 -7.57 11.33 15.61
N VAL A 157 -6.55 11.62 14.82
CA VAL A 157 -6.67 11.79 13.36
C VAL A 157 -6.13 10.53 12.67
N HIS A 158 -6.92 9.96 11.76
CA HIS A 158 -6.52 8.82 10.94
C HIS A 158 -6.48 9.22 9.47
N LEU A 159 -5.37 8.95 8.79
CA LEU A 159 -5.17 9.27 7.40
C LEU A 159 -4.87 8.02 6.58
N THR A 160 -5.73 7.67 5.65
CA THR A 160 -5.39 6.79 4.53
C THR A 160 -4.71 7.64 3.45
N THR A 161 -3.37 7.57 3.37
CA THR A 161 -2.56 8.44 2.51
C THR A 161 -2.87 8.27 1.03
N LEU A 162 -3.29 7.07 0.63
CA LEU A 162 -3.69 6.73 -0.74
C LEU A 162 -4.82 5.72 -0.67
N GLY A 163 -5.95 6.05 -1.30
CA GLY A 163 -7.15 5.23 -1.26
C GLY A 163 -7.00 3.86 -1.97
N SER A 164 -7.79 2.88 -1.53
CA SER A 164 -7.84 1.58 -2.21
C SER A 164 -8.78 1.57 -3.42
N HIS A 165 -9.64 2.58 -3.53
CA HIS A 165 -10.66 2.75 -4.57
C HIS A 165 -10.26 3.80 -5.60
N LYS A 166 -9.37 4.72 -5.24
CA LYS A 166 -8.99 5.90 -6.04
C LYS A 166 -7.53 6.26 -5.80
N GLY A 167 -6.82 6.57 -6.88
CA GLY A 167 -5.39 6.81 -6.88
C GLY A 167 -4.96 8.23 -6.46
N ILE A 168 -5.78 8.97 -5.73
CA ILE A 168 -5.46 10.33 -5.27
C ILE A 168 -4.56 10.30 -4.03
N VAL A 169 -3.37 10.87 -4.16
CA VAL A 169 -2.39 10.97 -3.06
C VAL A 169 -2.76 12.12 -2.15
N GLN A 170 -2.87 11.85 -0.86
CA GLN A 170 -3.22 12.86 0.15
C GLN A 170 -1.98 13.66 0.59
N PRO A 171 -2.13 14.93 0.98
CA PRO A 171 -1.06 15.81 1.44
C PRO A 171 -0.64 15.46 2.89
N ALA A 172 -0.09 14.24 3.10
CA ALA A 172 0.16 13.66 4.42
C ALA A 172 1.10 14.51 5.30
N ALA A 173 2.19 15.04 4.73
CA ALA A 173 3.12 15.88 5.48
C ALA A 173 2.46 17.20 5.95
N ALA A 174 1.59 17.80 5.13
CA ALA A 174 0.87 19.00 5.51
C ALA A 174 -0.14 18.72 6.62
N LEU A 175 -0.88 17.59 6.55
CA LEU A 175 -1.76 17.16 7.64
C LEU A 175 -0.96 16.89 8.92
N GLY A 176 0.20 16.22 8.83
CA GLY A 176 1.06 15.96 9.97
C GLY A 176 1.53 17.26 10.64
N ALA A 177 1.83 18.30 9.87
CA ALA A 177 2.15 19.62 10.43
C ALA A 177 0.95 20.24 11.17
N VAL A 178 -0.26 20.14 10.63
CA VAL A 178 -1.50 20.62 11.27
C VAL A 178 -1.76 19.85 12.57
N CYS A 179 -1.70 18.52 12.55
CA CYS A 179 -1.92 17.68 13.74
C CYS A 179 -0.91 18.00 14.85
N ARG A 180 0.37 18.14 14.49
CA ARG A 180 1.43 18.50 15.44
C ARG A 180 1.19 19.88 16.06
N ALA A 181 0.81 20.87 15.27
CA ALA A 181 0.50 22.21 15.77
C ALA A 181 -0.72 22.20 16.71
N ALA A 182 -1.68 21.32 16.49
CA ALA A 182 -2.88 21.14 17.32
C ALA A 182 -2.67 20.19 18.52
N GLY A 183 -1.52 19.52 18.62
CA GLY A 183 -1.26 18.50 19.65
C GLY A 183 -2.12 17.24 19.50
N LEU A 184 -2.56 16.93 18.28
CA LEU A 184 -3.41 15.79 17.98
C LEU A 184 -2.58 14.62 17.45
N PRO A 185 -2.75 13.40 17.98
CA PRO A 185 -2.12 12.20 17.45
C PRO A 185 -2.56 11.92 16.00
N LEU A 186 -1.60 11.58 15.15
CA LEU A 186 -1.83 11.19 13.76
C LEU A 186 -1.45 9.73 13.54
N VAL A 187 -2.42 8.93 13.10
CA VAL A 187 -2.23 7.55 12.64
C VAL A 187 -2.37 7.50 11.12
N VAL A 188 -1.42 6.87 10.45
CA VAL A 188 -1.37 6.79 8.99
C VAL A 188 -1.55 5.36 8.51
N ASP A 189 -2.60 5.13 7.70
CA ASP A 189 -2.69 3.94 6.86
C ASP A 189 -1.86 4.17 5.59
N ALA A 190 -0.71 3.51 5.53
CA ALA A 190 0.18 3.52 4.39
C ALA A 190 0.03 2.28 3.50
N ALA A 191 -1.05 1.51 3.63
CA ALA A 191 -1.20 0.25 2.92
C ALA A 191 -1.15 0.37 1.39
N GLN A 192 -1.55 1.50 0.83
CA GLN A 192 -1.37 1.80 -0.60
C GLN A 192 -0.21 2.75 -0.88
N ALA A 193 0.28 3.46 0.13
CA ALA A 193 1.31 4.49 0.00
C ALA A 193 2.74 3.94 0.18
N PHE A 194 2.95 3.04 1.15
CA PHE A 194 4.26 2.50 1.47
C PHE A 194 4.87 1.77 0.27
N ALA A 195 6.13 2.08 -0.04
CA ALA A 195 6.87 1.62 -1.22
C ALA A 195 6.31 2.11 -2.57
N HIS A 196 5.33 3.04 -2.56
CA HIS A 196 4.66 3.56 -3.76
C HIS A 196 4.80 5.08 -3.87
N VAL A 197 4.50 5.80 -2.79
CA VAL A 197 4.72 7.24 -2.67
C VAL A 197 5.60 7.53 -1.46
N ASP A 198 5.97 8.80 -1.25
CA ASP A 198 6.81 9.15 -0.10
C ASP A 198 6.02 9.05 1.21
N CYS A 199 6.56 8.30 2.16
CA CYS A 199 6.02 8.14 3.51
C CYS A 199 6.98 8.67 4.59
N ALA A 200 8.14 9.22 4.19
CA ALA A 200 9.05 9.85 5.12
C ALA A 200 8.50 11.21 5.60
N ASP A 201 8.91 11.63 6.76
CA ASP A 201 8.66 12.97 7.32
C ASP A 201 7.17 13.40 7.39
N VAL A 202 6.25 12.45 7.36
CA VAL A 202 4.81 12.71 7.54
C VAL A 202 4.51 13.27 8.93
N GLY A 203 5.35 12.94 9.93
CA GLY A 203 5.13 13.35 11.30
C GLY A 203 4.04 12.54 12.00
N ALA A 204 3.80 11.31 11.56
CA ALA A 204 2.86 10.39 12.16
C ALA A 204 3.33 9.90 13.55
N ASP A 205 2.39 9.69 14.48
CA ASP A 205 2.64 9.04 15.75
C ASP A 205 2.57 7.53 15.63
N ALA A 206 1.77 7.00 14.68
CA ALA A 206 1.84 5.63 14.22
C ALA A 206 1.60 5.55 12.72
N MET A 207 2.18 4.50 12.10
CA MET A 207 1.97 4.18 10.70
C MET A 207 1.92 2.67 10.53
N TYR A 208 1.10 2.20 9.60
CA TYR A 208 1.00 0.77 9.33
C TYR A 208 0.76 0.47 7.84
N SER A 209 1.10 -0.75 7.43
CA SER A 209 0.91 -1.18 6.04
C SER A 209 0.71 -2.69 5.91
N SER A 210 0.41 -3.12 4.69
CA SER A 210 0.37 -4.54 4.26
C SER A 210 1.60 -4.87 3.42
N SER A 211 2.13 -6.08 3.57
CA SER A 211 3.31 -6.58 2.83
C SER A 211 3.06 -6.79 1.33
N ARG A 212 1.89 -7.32 0.97
CA ARG A 212 1.60 -7.91 -0.35
C ARG A 212 1.36 -6.93 -1.49
N LYS A 213 1.26 -5.63 -1.18
CA LYS A 213 0.97 -4.59 -2.17
C LYS A 213 2.26 -4.09 -2.83
N TRP A 214 2.58 -2.85 -2.75
CA TRP A 214 3.72 -2.21 -3.45
C TRP A 214 5.10 -2.67 -2.99
N THR A 215 5.21 -3.24 -1.79
CA THR A 215 6.42 -3.92 -1.32
C THR A 215 6.65 -5.27 -1.99
N ALA A 216 5.62 -5.85 -2.62
CA ALA A 216 5.65 -7.18 -3.23
C ALA A 216 6.08 -8.32 -2.28
N GLY A 217 5.77 -8.19 -0.99
CA GLY A 217 6.02 -9.21 0.02
C GLY A 217 4.93 -10.29 0.10
N PRO A 218 5.09 -11.29 0.96
CA PRO A 218 4.13 -12.37 1.16
C PRO A 218 2.76 -11.88 1.64
N ARG A 219 1.68 -12.58 1.31
CA ARG A 219 0.35 -12.35 1.88
C ARG A 219 0.32 -12.77 3.34
N GLY A 220 -0.63 -12.19 4.10
CA GLY A 220 -0.83 -12.51 5.52
C GLY A 220 0.15 -11.81 6.45
N LEU A 221 0.86 -10.81 5.95
CA LEU A 221 1.73 -9.95 6.74
C LEU A 221 1.48 -8.46 6.50
N GLY A 222 1.97 -7.68 7.43
CA GLY A 222 2.09 -6.24 7.42
C GLY A 222 3.06 -5.80 8.49
N TRP A 223 3.04 -4.53 8.81
CA TRP A 223 3.82 -3.96 9.91
C TRP A 223 3.04 -2.81 10.57
N LEU A 224 3.38 -2.55 11.82
CA LEU A 224 2.97 -1.41 12.61
C LEU A 224 4.22 -0.74 13.16
N ALA A 225 4.33 0.58 12.96
CA ALA A 225 5.29 1.44 13.62
C ALA A 225 4.52 2.40 14.51
N ALA A 226 4.96 2.58 15.77
CA ALA A 226 4.33 3.51 16.69
C ALA A 226 5.38 4.15 17.58
N ARG A 227 5.33 5.48 17.72
CA ARG A 227 6.24 6.23 18.60
C ARG A 227 6.05 5.82 20.05
N PRO A 228 7.12 5.88 20.86
CA PRO A 228 7.04 5.62 22.30
C PRO A 228 5.97 6.48 22.97
N GLY A 229 5.17 5.85 23.83
CA GLY A 229 4.09 6.50 24.57
C GLY A 229 2.71 6.51 23.90
N LEU A 230 2.60 6.23 22.59
CA LEU A 230 1.30 6.12 21.93
C LEU A 230 0.57 4.83 22.32
N LEU A 231 1.30 3.72 22.37
CA LEU A 231 0.80 2.42 22.80
C LEU A 231 1.29 2.10 24.21
N SER A 232 0.58 1.21 24.88
CA SER A 232 0.98 0.69 26.19
C SER A 232 2.33 -0.03 26.08
N GLU A 233 3.12 0.04 27.14
CA GLU A 233 4.40 -0.65 27.21
C GLU A 233 4.25 -2.15 26.85
N GLY A 234 5.13 -2.64 26.02
CA GLY A 234 5.19 -4.02 25.61
C GLY A 234 4.14 -4.47 24.59
N VAL A 235 3.23 -3.59 24.09
CA VAL A 235 2.26 -3.98 23.04
C VAL A 235 2.98 -4.47 21.81
N LEU A 236 3.94 -3.70 21.28
CA LEU A 236 4.71 -4.10 20.10
C LEU A 236 5.52 -5.38 20.36
N ALA A 237 6.13 -5.52 21.52
CA ALA A 237 6.89 -6.71 21.89
C ALA A 237 6.01 -7.97 21.96
N ARG A 238 4.77 -7.84 22.46
CA ARG A 238 3.82 -8.98 22.49
C ARG A 238 3.38 -9.45 21.09
N MET A 239 3.56 -8.63 20.07
CA MET A 239 3.29 -9.04 18.68
C MET A 239 4.34 -10.03 18.14
N ALA A 240 5.56 -10.03 18.68
CA ALA A 240 6.64 -10.94 18.34
C ALA A 240 6.58 -12.22 19.22
N HIS A 241 5.44 -12.91 19.21
CA HIS A 241 5.23 -14.13 20.00
C HIS A 241 5.45 -15.40 19.16
N ALA A 242 5.40 -16.57 19.80
CA ALA A 242 5.73 -17.86 19.20
C ALA A 242 4.82 -18.30 18.03
N GLU A 243 3.62 -17.75 17.92
CA GLU A 243 2.65 -18.13 16.88
C GLU A 243 2.77 -17.32 15.57
N VAL A 244 3.82 -16.50 15.41
CA VAL A 244 4.02 -15.73 14.18
C VAL A 244 4.59 -16.60 13.05
N ASN A 245 4.25 -16.26 11.81
CA ASN A 245 4.81 -16.90 10.63
C ASN A 245 6.20 -16.31 10.31
N VAL A 246 7.26 -16.86 10.93
CA VAL A 246 8.64 -16.37 10.75
C VAL A 246 9.12 -16.52 9.31
N ALA A 247 8.77 -17.61 8.63
CA ALA A 247 9.14 -17.82 7.22
C ALA A 247 8.61 -16.68 6.33
N ALA A 248 7.35 -16.29 6.52
CA ALA A 248 6.78 -15.16 5.78
C ALA A 248 7.43 -13.82 6.17
N GLN A 249 7.78 -13.61 7.46
CA GLN A 249 8.50 -12.41 7.90
C GLN A 249 9.89 -12.32 7.25
N VAL A 250 10.61 -13.43 7.10
CA VAL A 250 11.87 -13.50 6.35
C VAL A 250 11.65 -13.09 4.91
N GLY A 251 10.64 -13.64 4.22
CA GLY A 251 10.32 -13.25 2.85
C GLY A 251 9.97 -11.76 2.71
N LEU A 252 9.23 -11.18 3.68
CA LEU A 252 8.95 -9.74 3.70
C LEU A 252 10.23 -8.92 3.89
N SER A 253 11.12 -9.34 4.79
CA SER A 253 12.38 -8.63 5.06
C SER A 253 13.27 -8.59 3.81
N ILE A 254 13.32 -9.67 3.03
CA ILE A 254 14.02 -9.70 1.74
C ILE A 254 13.37 -8.72 0.75
N ALA A 255 12.04 -8.72 0.60
CA ALA A 255 11.34 -7.81 -0.31
C ALA A 255 11.55 -6.32 0.07
N LEU A 256 11.63 -6.01 1.36
CA LEU A 256 11.95 -4.67 1.86
C LEU A 256 13.40 -4.28 1.52
N GLY A 257 14.35 -5.20 1.68
CA GLY A 257 15.76 -5.01 1.29
C GLY A 257 15.88 -4.71 -0.20
N GLU A 258 15.25 -5.51 -1.06
CA GLU A 258 15.22 -5.28 -2.52
C GLU A 258 14.67 -3.90 -2.89
N HIS A 259 13.63 -3.44 -2.18
CA HIS A 259 13.06 -2.11 -2.43
C HIS A 259 14.05 -0.99 -2.06
N VAL A 260 14.76 -1.12 -0.94
CA VAL A 260 15.80 -0.17 -0.52
C VAL A 260 16.97 -0.17 -1.51
N GLU A 261 17.44 -1.34 -1.94
CA GLU A 261 18.54 -1.49 -2.91
C GLU A 261 18.17 -0.94 -4.29
N ALA A 262 16.93 -1.11 -4.74
CA ALA A 262 16.43 -0.54 -6.00
C ALA A 262 16.40 1.00 -5.99
N GLY A 263 16.56 1.64 -4.85
CA GLY A 263 16.48 3.08 -4.66
C GLY A 263 15.03 3.56 -4.59
N PRO A 264 14.47 3.81 -3.39
CA PRO A 264 13.06 4.16 -3.21
C PRO A 264 12.58 5.33 -4.07
N ALA A 265 13.42 6.35 -4.28
CA ALA A 265 13.10 7.48 -5.14
C ALA A 265 12.95 7.06 -6.63
N HIS A 266 13.80 6.15 -7.12
CA HIS A 266 13.69 5.60 -8.48
C HIS A 266 12.41 4.78 -8.66
N VAL A 267 12.08 3.95 -7.67
CA VAL A 267 10.84 3.14 -7.70
C VAL A 267 9.62 4.06 -7.72
N ARG A 268 9.57 5.08 -6.85
CA ARG A 268 8.47 6.06 -6.82
C ARG A 268 8.32 6.82 -8.14
N ALA A 269 9.43 7.32 -8.69
CA ALA A 269 9.42 8.03 -9.97
C ALA A 269 8.88 7.14 -11.10
N ARG A 270 9.33 5.88 -11.16
CA ARG A 270 8.85 4.92 -12.16
C ARG A 270 7.38 4.56 -11.97
N LEU A 271 6.90 4.40 -10.75
CA LEU A 271 5.48 4.14 -10.47
C LEU A 271 4.60 5.32 -10.89
N ALA A 272 5.02 6.56 -10.63
CA ALA A 272 4.33 7.75 -11.10
C ALA A 272 4.28 7.81 -12.64
N GLU A 273 5.40 7.53 -13.32
CA GLU A 273 5.49 7.47 -14.77
C GLU A 273 4.55 6.40 -15.36
N VAL A 274 4.58 5.19 -14.81
CA VAL A 274 3.70 4.09 -15.26
C VAL A 274 2.23 4.46 -15.04
N GLY A 275 1.90 5.09 -13.90
CA GLY A 275 0.56 5.59 -13.64
C GLY A 275 0.09 6.61 -14.67
N ALA A 276 0.93 7.61 -14.98
CA ALA A 276 0.64 8.62 -16.00
C ALA A 276 0.44 7.98 -17.39
N THR A 277 1.36 7.08 -17.79
CA THR A 277 1.26 6.34 -19.06
C THR A 277 -0.03 5.52 -19.12
N THR A 278 -0.41 4.87 -18.01
CA THR A 278 -1.65 4.09 -17.91
C THR A 278 -2.88 4.98 -18.12
N ARG A 279 -2.94 6.14 -17.49
CA ARG A 279 -4.06 7.09 -17.63
C ARG A 279 -4.17 7.64 -19.04
N VAL A 280 -3.03 7.97 -19.67
CA VAL A 280 -3.01 8.37 -21.09
C VAL A 280 -3.52 7.26 -22.00
N ALA A 281 -3.04 6.03 -21.82
CA ALA A 281 -3.46 4.89 -22.64
C ALA A 281 -4.94 4.53 -22.50
N LEU A 282 -5.58 4.92 -21.39
CA LEU A 282 -6.96 4.57 -21.07
C LEU A 282 -7.95 5.74 -21.17
N SER A 283 -7.48 6.96 -21.50
CA SER A 283 -8.31 8.17 -21.50
C SER A 283 -9.49 8.14 -22.49
N ASP A 284 -9.40 7.39 -23.59
CA ASP A 284 -10.40 7.32 -24.65
C ASP A 284 -10.81 5.87 -24.98
N VAL A 285 -10.78 4.98 -24.01
CA VAL A 285 -11.08 3.56 -24.23
C VAL A 285 -12.56 3.26 -24.00
N ALA A 286 -13.32 3.02 -25.07
CA ALA A 286 -14.68 2.47 -25.06
C ALA A 286 -15.66 3.14 -24.07
N GLY A 287 -15.51 4.45 -23.82
CA GLY A 287 -16.37 5.21 -22.91
C GLY A 287 -16.04 5.07 -21.41
N TRP A 288 -14.98 4.33 -21.05
CA TRP A 288 -14.49 4.30 -19.67
C TRP A 288 -13.90 5.66 -19.28
N GLN A 289 -14.20 6.11 -18.08
CA GLN A 289 -13.73 7.39 -17.56
C GLN A 289 -12.60 7.18 -16.56
N VAL A 290 -11.44 7.75 -16.84
CA VAL A 290 -10.30 7.82 -15.89
C VAL A 290 -10.61 8.86 -14.83
N VAL A 291 -10.50 8.50 -13.55
CA VAL A 291 -10.84 9.38 -12.43
C VAL A 291 -9.68 10.31 -12.07
N GLU A 292 -8.46 9.79 -12.02
CA GLU A 292 -7.29 10.54 -11.57
C GLU A 292 -6.75 11.47 -12.68
N PRO A 293 -6.22 12.66 -12.31
CA PRO A 293 -5.42 13.47 -13.22
C PRO A 293 -4.23 12.68 -13.79
N ILE A 294 -3.81 12.99 -15.02
CA ILE A 294 -2.69 12.29 -15.67
C ILE A 294 -1.42 12.36 -14.81
N GLU A 295 -1.13 13.52 -14.23
CA GLU A 295 0.07 13.79 -13.45
C GLU A 295 -0.01 13.33 -11.99
N GLU A 296 -1.10 12.67 -11.58
CA GLU A 296 -1.21 12.16 -10.21
C GLU A 296 -0.03 11.20 -9.91
N PRO A 297 0.75 11.41 -8.82
CA PRO A 297 1.98 10.66 -8.58
C PRO A 297 1.71 9.26 -8.00
N SER A 298 0.71 8.57 -8.52
CA SER A 298 0.39 7.19 -8.14
C SER A 298 0.22 6.30 -9.37
N ALA A 299 0.50 5.00 -9.21
CA ALA A 299 0.27 4.00 -10.24
C ALA A 299 -1.15 3.38 -10.18
N ILE A 300 -2.03 3.88 -9.33
CA ILE A 300 -3.44 3.48 -9.29
C ILE A 300 -4.21 4.32 -10.30
N THR A 301 -4.96 3.66 -11.17
CA THR A 301 -5.90 4.26 -12.10
C THR A 301 -7.28 3.63 -11.89
N THR A 302 -8.28 4.47 -11.68
CA THR A 302 -9.66 4.06 -11.46
C THR A 302 -10.49 4.37 -12.70
N LEU A 303 -11.18 3.36 -13.20
CA LEU A 303 -12.02 3.45 -14.39
C LEU A 303 -13.48 3.32 -13.99
N ILE A 304 -14.26 4.38 -14.23
CA ILE A 304 -15.72 4.33 -14.13
C ILE A 304 -16.26 3.73 -15.42
N PRO A 305 -17.11 2.69 -15.33
CA PRO A 305 -17.66 2.06 -16.52
C PRO A 305 -18.64 2.96 -17.25
N PRO A 306 -18.81 2.82 -18.57
CA PRO A 306 -19.92 3.42 -19.29
C PRO A 306 -21.26 2.81 -18.84
N ASP A 307 -22.36 3.51 -19.14
CA ASP A 307 -23.71 3.08 -18.76
C ASP A 307 -24.02 1.66 -19.26
N GLY A 308 -24.54 0.83 -18.37
CA GLY A 308 -24.91 -0.55 -18.67
C GLY A 308 -23.76 -1.57 -18.66
N VAL A 309 -22.52 -1.15 -18.47
CA VAL A 309 -21.37 -2.05 -18.38
C VAL A 309 -21.13 -2.44 -16.91
N ASP A 310 -21.10 -3.75 -16.64
CA ASP A 310 -20.75 -4.28 -15.32
C ASP A 310 -19.25 -4.50 -15.19
N PRO A 311 -18.52 -3.68 -14.39
CA PRO A 311 -17.07 -3.81 -14.24
C PRO A 311 -16.65 -5.12 -13.57
N GLN A 312 -17.53 -5.80 -12.83
CA GLN A 312 -17.24 -7.11 -12.25
C GLN A 312 -17.23 -8.20 -13.32
N ALA A 313 -18.19 -8.16 -14.24
CA ALA A 313 -18.25 -9.08 -15.38
C ALA A 313 -17.07 -8.83 -16.33
N VAL A 314 -16.76 -7.57 -16.64
CA VAL A 314 -15.61 -7.21 -17.48
C VAL A 314 -14.30 -7.74 -16.85
N ARG A 315 -14.07 -7.52 -15.54
CA ARG A 315 -12.92 -8.08 -14.85
C ARG A 315 -12.82 -9.60 -14.95
N ALA A 316 -13.93 -10.30 -14.78
CA ALA A 316 -13.94 -11.76 -14.87
C ALA A 316 -13.52 -12.24 -16.28
N ARG A 317 -13.99 -11.57 -17.32
CA ARG A 317 -13.64 -11.85 -18.71
C ARG A 317 -12.19 -11.48 -19.07
N LEU A 318 -11.69 -10.32 -18.56
CA LEU A 318 -10.28 -9.95 -18.70
C LEU A 318 -9.35 -11.06 -18.21
N ILE A 319 -9.67 -11.66 -17.06
CA ILE A 319 -8.88 -12.77 -16.50
C ILE A 319 -9.04 -14.05 -17.33
N ALA A 320 -10.27 -14.44 -17.63
CA ALA A 320 -10.55 -15.73 -18.25
C ALA A 320 -10.14 -15.79 -19.74
N GLU A 321 -10.40 -14.74 -20.49
CA GLU A 321 -10.22 -14.71 -21.94
C GLU A 321 -8.87 -14.11 -22.35
N HIS A 322 -8.35 -13.12 -21.57
CA HIS A 322 -7.15 -12.36 -21.93
C HIS A 322 -5.96 -12.54 -20.97
N ARG A 323 -6.15 -13.23 -19.84
CA ARG A 323 -5.14 -13.37 -18.77
C ARG A 323 -4.63 -12.02 -18.24
N ILE A 324 -5.52 -11.04 -18.18
CA ILE A 324 -5.24 -9.70 -17.65
C ILE A 324 -5.83 -9.59 -16.26
N VAL A 325 -4.98 -9.36 -15.25
CA VAL A 325 -5.40 -9.29 -13.84
C VAL A 325 -5.59 -7.84 -13.42
N THR A 326 -6.82 -7.48 -13.06
CA THR A 326 -7.23 -6.19 -12.52
C THR A 326 -8.12 -6.39 -11.29
N THR A 327 -8.56 -5.31 -10.63
CA THR A 327 -9.46 -5.40 -9.48
C THR A 327 -10.80 -4.72 -9.75
N TYR A 328 -11.89 -5.42 -9.47
CA TYR A 328 -13.20 -4.79 -9.22
C TYR A 328 -13.17 -4.03 -7.89
N ALA A 329 -13.62 -2.79 -7.90
CA ALA A 329 -13.76 -1.95 -6.73
C ALA A 329 -15.24 -1.67 -6.49
N GLY A 330 -15.87 -2.41 -5.58
CA GLY A 330 -17.25 -2.16 -5.15
C GLY A 330 -17.32 -1.01 -4.16
N VAL A 331 -18.52 -0.47 -3.96
CA VAL A 331 -18.78 0.67 -3.09
C VAL A 331 -18.39 0.45 -1.63
N GLU A 332 -18.31 -0.81 -1.20
CA GLU A 332 -17.87 -1.20 0.14
C GLU A 332 -16.41 -0.84 0.44
N ARG A 333 -15.60 -0.53 -0.59
CA ARG A 333 -14.21 -0.10 -0.40
C ARG A 333 -14.09 1.28 0.21
N ALA A 334 -15.00 2.20 -0.14
CA ALA A 334 -15.07 3.53 0.45
C ALA A 334 -16.56 3.96 0.52
N PRO A 335 -17.32 3.39 1.46
CA PRO A 335 -18.79 3.45 1.45
C PRO A 335 -19.36 4.85 1.70
N LYS A 336 -18.53 5.80 2.15
CA LYS A 336 -18.94 7.19 2.35
C LYS A 336 -18.56 8.11 1.17
N GLU A 337 -17.86 7.58 0.14
CA GLU A 337 -17.43 8.36 -1.03
C GLU A 337 -17.89 7.74 -2.35
N MET A 338 -17.76 6.43 -2.51
CA MET A 338 -18.11 5.76 -3.77
C MET A 338 -19.61 5.72 -3.99
N THR A 339 -20.07 6.18 -5.15
CA THR A 339 -21.47 6.15 -5.59
C THR A 339 -21.78 5.00 -6.54
N GLY A 340 -20.79 4.33 -7.08
CA GLY A 340 -20.90 3.18 -7.97
C GLY A 340 -19.61 2.38 -8.01
N PRO A 341 -19.64 1.16 -8.60
CA PRO A 341 -18.48 0.32 -8.74
C PRO A 341 -17.54 0.83 -9.84
N ALA A 342 -16.27 0.43 -9.75
CA ALA A 342 -15.24 0.79 -10.69
C ALA A 342 -14.33 -0.40 -11.02
N LEU A 343 -13.57 -0.31 -12.11
CA LEU A 343 -12.44 -1.17 -12.39
C LEU A 343 -11.16 -0.44 -11.98
N ARG A 344 -10.36 -1.04 -11.11
CA ARG A 344 -9.08 -0.48 -10.69
C ARG A 344 -7.93 -1.18 -11.40
N VAL A 345 -7.04 -0.37 -11.98
CA VAL A 345 -5.82 -0.78 -12.67
C VAL A 345 -4.63 -0.28 -11.87
N SER A 346 -3.68 -1.14 -11.56
CA SER A 346 -2.55 -0.80 -10.70
C SER A 346 -1.28 -1.55 -11.14
N PRO A 347 -0.63 -1.06 -12.21
CA PRO A 347 0.63 -1.62 -12.73
C PRO A 347 1.77 -1.43 -11.72
N HIS A 348 2.78 -2.30 -11.78
CA HIS A 348 4.06 -2.11 -11.08
C HIS A 348 5.15 -1.59 -12.04
N VAL A 349 6.36 -1.40 -11.55
CA VAL A 349 7.49 -0.80 -12.28
C VAL A 349 7.85 -1.53 -13.58
N ASP A 350 7.51 -2.81 -13.72
CA ASP A 350 7.83 -3.66 -14.88
C ASP A 350 6.76 -3.68 -15.97
N VAL A 351 5.63 -3.01 -15.80
CA VAL A 351 4.61 -2.89 -16.85
C VAL A 351 5.11 -1.97 -17.96
N THR A 352 4.90 -2.40 -19.21
CA THR A 352 5.32 -1.70 -20.43
C THR A 352 4.13 -1.06 -21.15
N THR A 353 4.42 -0.23 -22.15
CA THR A 353 3.40 0.34 -23.03
C THR A 353 2.66 -0.76 -23.80
N ASP A 354 3.37 -1.79 -24.29
CA ASP A 354 2.76 -2.93 -24.97
C ASP A 354 1.75 -3.67 -24.07
N ASP A 355 2.07 -3.86 -22.79
CA ASP A 355 1.14 -4.45 -21.81
C ASP A 355 -0.14 -3.61 -21.66
N LEU A 356 -0.01 -2.28 -21.70
CA LEU A 356 -1.15 -1.36 -21.61
C LEU A 356 -1.97 -1.32 -22.90
N GLU A 357 -1.34 -1.42 -24.07
CA GLU A 357 -2.02 -1.52 -25.37
C GLU A 357 -2.85 -2.81 -25.46
N VAL A 358 -2.28 -3.95 -25.02
CA VAL A 358 -2.99 -5.22 -24.92
C VAL A 358 -4.21 -5.11 -23.99
N PHE A 359 -4.04 -4.43 -22.84
CA PHE A 359 -5.16 -4.19 -21.91
C PHE A 359 -6.24 -3.28 -22.52
N ALA A 360 -5.86 -2.16 -23.15
CA ALA A 360 -6.81 -1.23 -23.78
C ALA A 360 -7.62 -1.90 -24.89
N ALA A 361 -6.97 -2.72 -25.73
CA ALA A 361 -7.64 -3.50 -26.77
C ALA A 361 -8.63 -4.52 -26.18
N ALA A 362 -8.23 -5.25 -25.14
CA ALA A 362 -9.10 -6.19 -24.45
C ALA A 362 -10.30 -5.50 -23.79
N LEU A 363 -10.07 -4.35 -23.13
CA LEU A 363 -11.12 -3.56 -22.50
C LEU A 363 -12.13 -3.07 -23.53
N THR A 364 -11.68 -2.60 -24.70
CA THR A 364 -12.54 -2.20 -25.83
C THR A 364 -13.41 -3.37 -26.34
N ALA A 365 -12.84 -4.57 -26.42
CA ALA A 365 -13.58 -5.74 -26.90
C ALA A 365 -14.62 -6.26 -25.90
N LEU A 366 -14.54 -5.88 -24.64
CA LEU A 366 -15.38 -6.35 -23.54
C LEU A 366 -16.43 -5.33 -23.07
N SER A 367 -16.37 -4.11 -23.58
CA SER A 367 -17.30 -2.99 -23.30
C SER A 367 -18.41 -2.86 -24.38
#